data_59a6ee29c63d41312b2b857aa38e69fa
#
_entry.id   59a6ee29c63d41312b2b857aa38e69fa
#
_cell.length_a   1.000
_cell.length_b   1.000
_cell.length_c   1.000
_cell.angle_alpha   90.00
_cell.angle_beta   90.00
_cell.angle_gamma   90.00
#
_symmetry.space_group_name_H-M   'P 1'
#
loop_
_entity.id
_entity.type
_entity.pdbx_description
1 polymer ?
#
loop_
_entity_poly.entity_id
_entity_poly.type
_entity_poly.pdbx_seq_one_letter_code
_entity_poly.pdbx_strand_id
1 'polypeptide(L)'
;MALSHAPLRTTADIVLAAPLMLGYWPHESACAIVVDRDDRVLLIMRWEQDGDVVLPPLRQFGLAGARPAAIHLVVFAPPGTVGPTQWLHASEALTSTGVPTGEVLLARLDGGDVAWSASGEFGTQVIREQVISEAEVSATARRWGLGTWRPSREEYIGDIAPDVVALEGVTRALAAAGAHAVRAPDRDRLIRDVRAHLARSSLPAALVAEILLALRDTAVRDTVLWELMQDPPRGWAVGADRLAEVVRAAPDDYLAPPATLLAILRWQSGDGTRAAAATARALAAEPTYTLADLIDRSLATGLHPATWREGLAGLTREECRRSA
;
A
#
# COMPACT_ATOMS: atom_id res chain seq x y z
N MET A 1 -3.82 -3.39 -11.33
CA MET A 1 -5.28 -3.39 -11.62
C MET A 1 -5.73 -1.97 -11.33
N ALA A 2 -6.26 -1.24 -12.31
CA ALA A 2 -6.90 0.03 -11.97
C ALA A 2 -7.91 -0.27 -10.86
N LEU A 3 -8.04 0.61 -9.88
CA LEU A 3 -9.09 0.55 -8.84
C LEU A 3 -10.46 0.71 -9.54
N SER A 4 -10.82 -0.25 -10.42
CA SER A 4 -12.14 -0.34 -11.02
C SER A 4 -13.07 -1.00 -10.02
N HIS A 5 -13.16 -0.37 -8.85
CA HIS A 5 -14.18 -0.75 -7.89
C HIS A 5 -15.54 -0.26 -8.42
N ALA A 6 -16.58 -1.04 -8.13
CA ALA A 6 -17.93 -0.59 -8.39
C ALA A 6 -18.15 0.79 -7.71
N PRO A 7 -18.93 1.67 -8.32
CA PRO A 7 -19.21 2.98 -7.70
C PRO A 7 -19.87 2.80 -6.34
N LEU A 8 -19.57 3.73 -5.42
CA LEU A 8 -20.24 3.82 -4.13
C LEU A 8 -21.68 4.24 -4.38
N ARG A 9 -22.66 3.41 -4.06
CA ARG A 9 -24.07 3.66 -4.36
C ARG A 9 -24.89 4.06 -3.15
N THR A 10 -24.36 3.77 -1.97
CA THR A 10 -25.06 3.98 -0.69
C THR A 10 -24.06 4.51 0.34
N THR A 11 -24.57 5.14 1.39
CA THR A 11 -23.75 5.54 2.54
C THR A 11 -23.05 4.34 3.18
N ALA A 12 -23.69 3.16 3.20
CA ALA A 12 -23.07 1.93 3.65
C ALA A 12 -21.82 1.56 2.79
N ASP A 13 -21.89 1.79 1.48
CA ASP A 13 -20.72 1.59 0.60
C ASP A 13 -19.57 2.54 0.98
N ILE A 14 -19.86 3.78 1.33
CA ILE A 14 -18.86 4.77 1.77
C ILE A 14 -18.20 4.30 3.07
N VAL A 15 -18.99 3.87 4.06
CA VAL A 15 -18.48 3.36 5.35
C VAL A 15 -17.56 2.16 5.14
N LEU A 16 -17.95 1.24 4.26
CA LEU A 16 -17.21 0.01 4.01
C LEU A 16 -16.00 0.18 3.08
N ALA A 17 -15.92 1.29 2.33
CA ALA A 17 -14.85 1.50 1.36
C ALA A 17 -13.47 1.45 2.01
N ALA A 18 -13.27 2.17 3.12
CA ALA A 18 -11.97 2.22 3.77
C ALA A 18 -11.52 0.83 4.29
N PRO A 19 -12.26 0.12 5.16
CA PRO A 19 -11.78 -1.16 5.69
C PRO A 19 -11.62 -2.23 4.61
N LEU A 20 -12.49 -2.29 3.61
CA LEU A 20 -12.38 -3.28 2.55
C LEU A 20 -11.21 -3.00 1.60
N MET A 21 -10.93 -1.74 1.27
CA MET A 21 -9.85 -1.38 0.36
C MET A 21 -8.49 -1.29 1.05
N LEU A 22 -8.44 -0.91 2.33
CA LEU A 22 -7.22 -0.96 3.14
C LEU A 22 -6.85 -2.40 3.53
N GLY A 23 -7.85 -3.30 3.58
CA GLY A 23 -7.69 -4.70 3.95
C GLY A 23 -7.63 -4.97 5.46
N TYR A 24 -7.88 -3.96 6.29
CA TYR A 24 -7.96 -4.06 7.76
C TYR A 24 -8.92 -3.01 8.32
N TRP A 25 -9.42 -3.24 9.55
CA TRP A 25 -10.25 -2.25 10.24
C TRP A 25 -9.37 -1.11 10.76
N PRO A 26 -9.63 0.16 10.33
CA PRO A 26 -8.78 1.30 10.69
C PRO A 26 -9.16 1.88 12.07
N HIS A 27 -8.83 1.16 13.14
CA HIS A 27 -9.09 1.59 14.50
C HIS A 27 -8.57 3.01 14.76
N GLU A 28 -9.33 3.80 15.53
CA GLU A 28 -8.95 5.13 16.03
C GLU A 28 -8.33 6.03 14.96
N SER A 29 -8.93 6.02 13.79
CA SER A 29 -8.42 6.71 12.61
C SER A 29 -9.53 7.45 11.88
N ALA A 30 -9.14 8.41 11.07
CA ALA A 30 -9.99 8.99 10.07
C ALA A 30 -9.53 8.60 8.67
N CYS A 31 -10.48 8.40 7.77
CA CYS A 31 -10.21 8.08 6.36
C CYS A 31 -10.93 9.06 5.45
N ALA A 32 -10.18 9.73 4.57
CA ALA A 32 -10.77 10.48 3.47
C ALA A 32 -10.87 9.58 2.24
N ILE A 33 -12.06 9.47 1.71
CA ILE A 33 -12.39 8.70 0.52
C ILE A 33 -12.66 9.68 -0.61
N VAL A 34 -11.72 9.79 -1.53
CA VAL A 34 -11.82 10.67 -2.70
C VAL A 34 -12.49 9.91 -3.82
N VAL A 35 -13.55 10.48 -4.39
CA VAL A 35 -14.30 9.88 -5.48
C VAL A 35 -14.33 10.76 -6.74
N ASP A 36 -14.52 10.14 -7.90
CA ASP A 36 -14.79 10.82 -9.16
C ASP A 36 -16.28 11.13 -9.35
N ARG A 37 -16.67 11.65 -10.54
CA ARG A 37 -18.05 11.99 -10.87
C ARG A 37 -18.99 10.80 -11.00
N ASP A 38 -18.44 9.60 -11.13
CA ASP A 38 -19.18 8.34 -11.21
C ASP A 38 -19.18 7.62 -9.84
N ASP A 39 -18.83 8.33 -8.75
CA ASP A 39 -18.68 7.82 -7.37
C ASP A 39 -17.68 6.66 -7.24
N ARG A 40 -16.69 6.60 -8.13
CA ARG A 40 -15.62 5.60 -8.03
C ARG A 40 -14.50 6.11 -7.16
N VAL A 41 -14.01 5.26 -6.29
CA VAL A 41 -12.90 5.61 -5.39
C VAL A 41 -11.61 5.80 -6.19
N LEU A 42 -11.05 7.00 -6.07
CA LEU A 42 -9.76 7.37 -6.66
C LEU A 42 -8.61 7.16 -5.67
N LEU A 43 -8.85 7.46 -4.40
CA LEU A 43 -7.84 7.44 -3.35
C LEU A 43 -8.51 7.29 -1.99
N ILE A 44 -7.87 6.54 -1.09
CA ILE A 44 -8.18 6.54 0.34
C ILE A 44 -6.92 6.99 1.07
N MET A 45 -7.07 8.00 1.90
CA MET A 45 -6.05 8.50 2.81
C MET A 45 -6.48 8.20 4.24
N ARG A 46 -5.56 7.70 5.06
CA ARG A 46 -5.79 7.40 6.46
C ARG A 46 -4.80 8.16 7.34
N TRP A 47 -5.26 8.68 8.44
CA TRP A 47 -4.43 9.27 9.49
C TRP A 47 -4.94 8.88 10.87
N GLU A 48 -4.04 8.86 11.84
CA GLU A 48 -4.37 8.63 13.25
C GLU A 48 -5.19 9.81 13.80
N GLN A 49 -6.07 9.56 14.77
CA GLN A 49 -6.93 10.61 15.32
C GLN A 49 -6.15 11.76 15.99
N ASP A 50 -4.97 11.47 16.54
CA ASP A 50 -4.11 12.45 17.21
C ASP A 50 -3.12 13.14 16.27
N GLY A 51 -3.12 12.80 14.99
CA GLY A 51 -2.22 13.35 13.98
C GLY A 51 -2.75 14.62 13.32
N ASP A 52 -1.84 15.50 12.95
CA ASP A 52 -2.17 16.62 12.08
C ASP A 52 -2.71 16.10 10.74
N VAL A 53 -3.91 16.49 10.40
CA VAL A 53 -4.54 16.14 9.13
C VAL A 53 -3.92 16.99 8.03
N VAL A 54 -2.89 16.46 7.38
CA VAL A 54 -2.31 17.10 6.19
C VAL A 54 -2.88 16.42 4.95
N LEU A 55 -3.87 17.05 4.34
CA LEU A 55 -4.38 16.62 3.05
C LEU A 55 -3.60 17.33 1.94
N PRO A 56 -3.06 16.58 0.97
CA PRO A 56 -2.41 17.21 -0.17
C PRO A 56 -3.44 18.02 -0.98
N PRO A 57 -3.01 19.07 -1.73
CA PRO A 57 -3.90 19.86 -2.56
C PRO A 57 -4.44 19.02 -3.72
N LEU A 58 -5.54 18.31 -3.51
CA LEU A 58 -6.09 17.28 -4.41
C LEU A 58 -6.47 17.82 -5.80
N ARG A 59 -6.70 19.13 -5.95
CA ARG A 59 -6.96 19.74 -7.27
C ARG A 59 -5.78 19.64 -8.24
N GLN A 60 -4.56 19.48 -7.72
CA GLN A 60 -3.33 19.38 -8.52
C GLN A 60 -3.00 17.93 -8.88
N PHE A 61 -3.66 16.96 -8.24
CA PHE A 61 -3.45 15.55 -8.53
C PHE A 61 -4.22 15.15 -9.78
N GLY A 62 -3.53 15.01 -10.89
CA GLY A 62 -3.99 14.22 -12.01
C GLY A 62 -4.01 12.74 -11.61
N LEU A 63 -5.10 12.30 -10.98
CA LEU A 63 -5.31 10.90 -10.61
C LEU A 63 -5.58 10.08 -11.87
N ALA A 64 -4.54 9.75 -12.64
CA ALA A 64 -4.65 8.99 -13.89
C ALA A 64 -5.71 9.54 -14.88
N GLY A 65 -5.82 10.88 -14.98
CA GLY A 65 -6.80 11.55 -15.84
C GLY A 65 -8.20 11.71 -15.23
N ALA A 66 -8.48 11.10 -14.09
CA ALA A 66 -9.71 11.31 -13.34
C ALA A 66 -9.59 12.56 -12.44
N ARG A 67 -10.71 13.28 -12.29
CA ARG A 67 -10.77 14.48 -11.44
C ARG A 67 -11.58 14.16 -10.18
N PRO A 68 -11.06 14.50 -8.98
CA PRO A 68 -11.83 14.45 -7.76
C PRO A 68 -13.15 15.25 -7.89
N ALA A 69 -14.27 14.63 -7.52
CA ALA A 69 -15.58 15.25 -7.52
C ALA A 69 -16.10 15.50 -6.10
N ALA A 70 -15.81 14.58 -5.17
CA ALA A 70 -16.14 14.72 -3.77
C ALA A 70 -15.13 13.99 -2.87
N ILE A 71 -15.12 14.39 -1.60
CA ILE A 71 -14.38 13.70 -0.54
C ILE A 71 -15.36 13.35 0.57
N HIS A 72 -15.47 12.06 0.87
CA HIS A 72 -16.18 11.60 2.07
C HIS A 72 -15.20 11.38 3.20
N LEU A 73 -15.62 11.66 4.43
CA LEU A 73 -14.85 11.43 5.63
C LEU A 73 -15.51 10.33 6.46
N VAL A 74 -14.79 9.29 6.79
CA VAL A 74 -15.23 8.27 7.74
C VAL A 74 -14.27 8.24 8.92
N VAL A 75 -14.80 8.51 10.11
CA VAL A 75 -14.07 8.42 11.38
C VAL A 75 -14.37 7.07 12.00
N PHE A 76 -13.34 6.29 12.27
CA PHE A 76 -13.43 4.96 12.89
C PHE A 76 -13.10 5.09 14.38
N ALA A 77 -14.14 5.04 15.21
CA ALA A 77 -14.04 5.27 16.65
C ALA A 77 -14.11 3.97 17.47
N PRO A 78 -13.52 3.94 18.67
CA PRO A 78 -13.74 2.85 19.60
C PRO A 78 -15.21 2.74 20.03
N PRO A 79 -15.67 1.55 20.50
CA PRO A 79 -16.99 1.38 21.06
C PRO A 79 -17.25 2.38 22.20
N GLY A 80 -18.43 3.00 22.20
CA GLY A 80 -18.84 3.94 23.25
C GLY A 80 -18.38 5.38 23.06
N THR A 81 -17.58 5.70 22.04
CA THR A 81 -17.21 7.08 21.75
C THR A 81 -18.41 7.82 21.13
N VAL A 82 -18.84 8.87 21.82
CA VAL A 82 -19.86 9.81 21.33
C VAL A 82 -19.26 11.20 21.45
N GLY A 83 -18.80 11.76 20.33
CA GLY A 83 -18.31 13.12 20.43
C GLY A 83 -17.96 13.78 19.08
N PRO A 84 -18.41 15.04 18.92
CA PRO A 84 -18.23 15.81 17.68
C PRO A 84 -16.85 16.45 17.52
N THR A 85 -16.02 16.54 18.57
CA THR A 85 -14.80 17.33 18.58
C THR A 85 -13.75 16.85 17.57
N GLN A 86 -13.65 15.54 17.33
CA GLN A 86 -12.70 14.95 16.38
C GLN A 86 -13.07 15.21 14.91
N TRP A 87 -14.34 15.58 14.66
CA TRP A 87 -14.85 15.82 13.32
C TRP A 87 -14.51 17.23 12.82
N LEU A 88 -14.38 18.20 13.73
CA LEU A 88 -14.14 19.60 13.39
C LEU A 88 -12.79 19.79 12.69
N HIS A 89 -11.71 19.22 13.24
CA HIS A 89 -10.38 19.33 12.64
C HIS A 89 -10.27 18.64 11.28
N ALA A 90 -10.88 17.47 11.15
CA ALA A 90 -10.91 16.74 9.88
C ALA A 90 -11.73 17.49 8.81
N SER A 91 -12.85 18.10 9.18
CA SER A 91 -13.70 18.91 8.29
C SER A 91 -12.97 20.18 7.80
N GLU A 92 -12.21 20.84 8.67
CA GLU A 92 -11.40 22.01 8.30
C GLU A 92 -10.30 21.64 7.29
N ALA A 93 -9.64 20.50 7.49
CA ALA A 93 -8.63 20.00 6.56
C ALA A 93 -9.23 19.68 5.17
N LEU A 94 -10.45 19.13 5.11
CA LEU A 94 -11.14 18.85 3.85
C LEU A 94 -11.40 20.13 3.05
N THR A 95 -11.81 21.21 3.68
CA THR A 95 -12.05 22.50 3.01
C THR A 95 -10.79 23.05 2.32
N SER A 96 -9.62 22.79 2.85
CA SER A 96 -8.35 23.24 2.26
C SER A 96 -8.01 22.56 0.93
N THR A 97 -8.58 21.38 0.64
CA THR A 97 -8.32 20.64 -0.60
C THR A 97 -8.92 21.28 -1.84
N GLY A 98 -9.95 22.11 -1.65
CA GLY A 98 -10.73 22.73 -2.71
C GLY A 98 -11.63 21.77 -3.49
N VAL A 99 -11.81 20.53 -3.01
CA VAL A 99 -12.77 19.54 -3.52
C VAL A 99 -14.01 19.57 -2.64
N PRO A 100 -15.24 19.45 -3.19
CA PRO A 100 -16.44 19.41 -2.38
C PRO A 100 -16.40 18.33 -1.30
N THR A 101 -16.79 18.68 -0.08
CA THR A 101 -17.00 17.70 1.00
C THR A 101 -18.33 16.99 0.76
N GLY A 102 -18.29 15.66 0.74
CA GLY A 102 -19.44 14.79 0.71
C GLY A 102 -19.93 14.43 2.12
N GLU A 103 -20.22 13.15 2.36
CA GLU A 103 -20.69 12.70 3.67
C GLU A 103 -19.58 12.69 4.70
N VAL A 104 -19.92 13.00 5.96
CA VAL A 104 -19.06 12.86 7.13
C VAL A 104 -19.72 11.86 8.06
N LEU A 105 -19.04 10.73 8.29
CA LEU A 105 -19.61 9.55 8.91
C LEU A 105 -18.76 9.10 10.11
N LEU A 106 -19.42 8.56 11.13
CA LEU A 106 -18.78 7.86 12.24
C LEU A 106 -19.10 6.37 12.10
N ALA A 107 -18.08 5.52 12.14
CA ALA A 107 -18.21 4.08 12.05
C ALA A 107 -17.58 3.40 13.27
N ARG A 108 -18.18 2.29 13.72
CA ARG A 108 -17.72 1.46 14.83
C ARG A 108 -17.90 0.01 14.46
N LEU A 109 -16.94 -0.83 14.89
CA LEU A 109 -17.08 -2.28 14.80
C LEU A 109 -17.70 -2.81 16.09
N ASP A 110 -18.80 -3.56 15.98
CA ASP A 110 -19.50 -4.19 17.09
C ASP A 110 -19.72 -5.68 16.79
N GLY A 111 -18.90 -6.52 17.40
CA GLY A 111 -18.90 -7.96 17.16
C GLY A 111 -18.44 -8.34 15.74
N GLY A 112 -19.25 -8.33 14.76
CA GLY A 112 -18.95 -8.54 13.33
C GLY A 112 -19.71 -7.55 12.47
N ASP A 113 -20.61 -6.81 13.10
CA ASP A 113 -21.44 -5.80 12.48
C ASP A 113 -20.76 -4.43 12.52
N VAL A 114 -21.11 -3.55 11.57
CA VAL A 114 -20.62 -2.19 11.52
C VAL A 114 -21.76 -1.23 11.85
N ALA A 115 -21.71 -0.61 13.02
CA ALA A 115 -22.60 0.47 13.37
C ALA A 115 -22.06 1.80 12.82
N TRP A 116 -22.91 2.61 12.20
CA TRP A 116 -22.52 3.90 11.68
C TRP A 116 -23.62 4.97 11.85
N SER A 117 -23.18 6.22 11.89
CA SER A 117 -24.07 7.38 11.93
C SER A 117 -23.51 8.49 11.04
N ALA A 118 -24.38 9.32 10.48
CA ALA A 118 -23.99 10.52 9.75
C ALA A 118 -24.03 11.73 10.67
N SER A 119 -23.13 12.70 10.50
CA SER A 119 -23.25 13.99 11.13
C SER A 119 -24.19 14.88 10.32
N GLY A 120 -25.10 15.57 10.99
CA GLY A 120 -25.86 16.67 10.38
C GLY A 120 -24.94 17.86 10.08
N GLU A 121 -25.44 18.85 9.32
CA GLU A 121 -24.70 20.09 9.07
C GLU A 121 -24.21 20.70 10.39
N PHE A 122 -22.89 20.97 10.45
CA PHE A 122 -22.20 21.57 11.61
C PHE A 122 -22.10 20.72 12.89
N GLY A 123 -22.17 19.41 12.80
CA GLY A 123 -21.85 18.52 13.94
C GLY A 123 -22.91 18.51 15.07
N THR A 124 -24.12 19.02 14.85
CA THR A 124 -25.11 19.25 15.91
C THR A 124 -26.23 18.20 16.01
N GLN A 125 -26.39 17.31 15.05
CA GLN A 125 -27.31 16.18 15.13
C GLN A 125 -26.69 14.88 14.65
N VAL A 126 -26.63 13.90 15.55
CA VAL A 126 -26.37 12.50 15.17
C VAL A 126 -27.64 11.98 14.49
N ILE A 127 -27.57 11.74 13.19
CA ILE A 127 -28.62 11.01 12.49
C ILE A 127 -28.62 9.58 13.05
N ARG A 128 -29.83 9.01 13.18
CA ARG A 128 -30.08 7.68 13.73
C ARG A 128 -28.98 6.67 13.33
N GLU A 129 -28.42 5.98 14.32
CA GLU A 129 -27.45 4.92 14.09
C GLU A 129 -28.06 3.83 13.21
N GLN A 130 -27.29 3.38 12.23
CA GLN A 130 -27.62 2.28 11.33
C GLN A 130 -26.57 1.18 11.50
N VAL A 131 -26.95 -0.06 11.20
CA VAL A 131 -26.08 -1.21 11.32
C VAL A 131 -25.98 -1.89 9.96
N ILE A 132 -24.76 -2.23 9.56
CA ILE A 132 -24.44 -3.09 8.43
C ILE A 132 -24.03 -4.44 9.02
N SER A 133 -24.81 -5.47 8.75
CA SER A 133 -24.53 -6.82 9.24
C SER A 133 -23.29 -7.42 8.60
N GLU A 134 -22.64 -8.37 9.26
CA GLU A 134 -21.52 -9.13 8.72
C GLU A 134 -21.82 -9.77 7.35
N ALA A 135 -23.08 -10.20 7.16
CA ALA A 135 -23.55 -10.75 5.88
C ALA A 135 -23.53 -9.70 4.76
N GLU A 136 -23.95 -8.46 5.03
CA GLU A 136 -23.92 -7.34 4.09
C GLU A 136 -22.48 -6.88 3.81
N VAL A 137 -21.62 -6.86 4.82
CA VAL A 137 -20.16 -6.65 4.66
C VAL A 137 -19.59 -7.66 3.67
N SER A 138 -19.83 -8.94 3.90
CA SER A 138 -19.35 -10.03 3.04
C SER A 138 -19.93 -9.95 1.62
N ALA A 139 -21.18 -9.54 1.48
CA ALA A 139 -21.80 -9.34 0.17
C ALA A 139 -21.18 -8.17 -0.59
N THR A 140 -20.88 -7.06 0.09
CA THR A 140 -20.22 -5.89 -0.51
C THR A 140 -18.78 -6.21 -0.91
N ALA A 141 -18.02 -6.89 -0.06
CA ALA A 141 -16.66 -7.35 -0.39
C ALA A 141 -16.66 -8.20 -1.67
N ARG A 142 -17.54 -9.20 -1.77
CA ARG A 142 -17.67 -10.04 -2.97
C ARG A 142 -18.07 -9.22 -4.21
N ARG A 143 -19.01 -8.29 -4.07
CA ARG A 143 -19.45 -7.40 -5.18
C ARG A 143 -18.28 -6.59 -5.74
N TRP A 144 -17.34 -6.18 -4.89
CA TRP A 144 -16.15 -5.42 -5.29
C TRP A 144 -14.96 -6.30 -5.66
N GLY A 145 -15.08 -7.63 -5.56
CA GLY A 145 -13.98 -8.56 -5.82
C GLY A 145 -12.88 -8.48 -4.76
N LEU A 146 -13.22 -8.03 -3.55
CA LEU A 146 -12.33 -7.89 -2.40
C LEU A 146 -12.56 -9.02 -1.39
N GLY A 147 -11.53 -9.29 -0.56
CA GLY A 147 -11.68 -10.07 0.67
C GLY A 147 -12.26 -9.22 1.81
N THR A 148 -12.59 -9.87 2.93
CA THR A 148 -12.87 -9.18 4.18
C THR A 148 -11.57 -8.62 4.78
N TRP A 149 -11.69 -7.62 5.63
CA TRP A 149 -10.54 -7.01 6.29
C TRP A 149 -9.96 -7.88 7.41
N ARG A 150 -8.72 -7.60 7.79
CA ARG A 150 -8.07 -8.10 9.01
C ARG A 150 -8.48 -7.26 10.21
N PRO A 151 -8.44 -7.81 11.44
CA PRO A 151 -8.79 -7.06 12.63
C PRO A 151 -7.94 -5.80 12.84
N SER A 152 -6.65 -5.86 12.52
CA SER A 152 -5.75 -4.73 12.69
C SER A 152 -4.80 -4.53 11.50
N ARG A 153 -4.16 -3.36 11.45
CA ARG A 153 -3.11 -3.04 10.48
C ARG A 153 -1.90 -3.96 10.64
N GLU A 154 -1.53 -4.25 11.89
CA GLU A 154 -0.39 -5.10 12.24
C GLU A 154 -0.59 -6.52 11.69
N GLU A 155 -1.77 -7.09 11.83
CA GLU A 155 -2.10 -8.38 11.23
C GLU A 155 -2.07 -8.33 9.68
N TYR A 156 -2.54 -7.22 9.11
CA TYR A 156 -2.56 -7.06 7.65
C TYR A 156 -1.17 -6.98 7.05
N ILE A 157 -0.23 -6.27 7.70
CA ILE A 157 1.15 -6.13 7.24
C ILE A 157 2.08 -7.24 7.76
N GLY A 158 1.57 -8.17 8.57
CA GLY A 158 2.36 -9.25 9.18
C GLY A 158 2.96 -10.22 8.16
N ASP A 159 2.48 -10.21 6.92
CA ASP A 159 3.05 -11.03 5.82
C ASP A 159 4.50 -10.67 5.46
N ILE A 160 5.01 -9.53 5.90
CA ILE A 160 6.41 -9.11 5.73
C ILE A 160 7.23 -9.13 7.03
N ALA A 161 6.65 -9.58 8.15
CA ALA A 161 7.38 -9.68 9.41
C ALA A 161 8.56 -10.65 9.29
N PRO A 162 9.70 -10.39 9.99
CA PRO A 162 10.86 -11.26 9.93
C PRO A 162 10.54 -12.71 10.29
N ASP A 163 11.05 -13.64 9.50
CA ASP A 163 11.00 -15.08 9.76
C ASP A 163 12.38 -15.52 10.28
N VAL A 164 12.50 -15.75 11.58
CA VAL A 164 13.78 -16.02 12.24
C VAL A 164 14.45 -17.27 11.65
N VAL A 165 13.69 -18.32 11.36
CA VAL A 165 14.24 -19.57 10.82
C VAL A 165 14.74 -19.37 9.39
N ALA A 166 13.99 -18.68 8.56
CA ALA A 166 14.39 -18.36 7.20
C ALA A 166 15.61 -17.42 7.19
N LEU A 167 15.63 -16.40 8.07
CA LEU A 167 16.74 -15.46 8.24
C LEU A 167 18.04 -16.17 8.58
N GLU A 168 18.03 -17.11 9.54
CA GLU A 168 19.23 -17.90 9.88
C GLU A 168 19.73 -18.75 8.69
N GLY A 169 18.80 -19.35 7.96
CA GLY A 169 19.12 -20.13 6.75
C GLY A 169 19.78 -19.27 5.67
N VAL A 170 19.22 -18.08 5.41
CA VAL A 170 19.74 -17.13 4.43
C VAL A 170 21.09 -16.55 4.86
N THR A 171 21.26 -16.21 6.14
CA THR A 171 22.54 -15.71 6.66
C THR A 171 23.67 -16.71 6.44
N ARG A 172 23.42 -18.00 6.68
CA ARG A 172 24.40 -19.07 6.38
C ARG A 172 24.69 -19.18 4.87
N ALA A 173 23.67 -19.07 4.04
CA ALA A 173 23.83 -19.13 2.58
C ALA A 173 24.63 -17.93 2.05
N LEU A 174 24.40 -16.72 2.57
CA LEU A 174 25.17 -15.51 2.23
C LEU A 174 26.66 -15.65 2.63
N ALA A 175 26.93 -16.17 3.81
CA ALA A 175 28.31 -16.43 4.26
C ALA A 175 29.04 -17.43 3.35
N ALA A 176 28.36 -18.50 2.94
CA ALA A 176 28.89 -19.48 2.01
C ALA A 176 29.15 -18.87 0.61
N ALA A 177 28.24 -18.04 0.10
CA ALA A 177 28.40 -17.39 -1.21
C ALA A 177 29.53 -16.36 -1.22
N GLY A 178 29.70 -15.57 -0.14
CA GLY A 178 30.80 -14.61 0.01
C GLY A 178 32.19 -15.22 -0.04
N ALA A 179 32.32 -16.48 0.38
CA ALA A 179 33.59 -17.22 0.30
C ALA A 179 34.02 -17.61 -1.14
N HIS A 180 33.11 -17.51 -2.12
CA HIS A 180 33.32 -17.96 -3.50
C HIS A 180 33.38 -16.84 -4.54
N ALA A 181 33.23 -15.57 -4.14
CA ALA A 181 33.17 -14.42 -5.05
C ALA A 181 34.55 -14.04 -5.60
N VAL A 182 34.95 -14.60 -6.74
CA VAL A 182 36.25 -14.33 -7.40
C VAL A 182 36.10 -13.55 -8.71
N ARG A 183 34.91 -13.34 -9.25
CA ARG A 183 34.73 -12.73 -10.58
C ARG A 183 33.60 -11.68 -10.58
N ALA A 184 33.84 -10.56 -11.31
CA ALA A 184 32.79 -9.60 -11.55
C ALA A 184 31.57 -10.29 -12.22
N PRO A 185 30.39 -10.23 -11.64
CA PRO A 185 29.25 -10.98 -12.15
C PRO A 185 28.76 -10.38 -13.47
N ASP A 186 28.34 -11.25 -14.38
CA ASP A 186 27.59 -10.85 -15.58
C ASP A 186 26.20 -10.35 -15.17
N ARG A 187 25.97 -9.04 -15.28
CA ARG A 187 24.70 -8.39 -14.92
C ARG A 187 23.50 -9.00 -15.63
N ASP A 188 23.63 -9.32 -16.94
CA ASP A 188 22.52 -9.91 -17.69
C ASP A 188 22.19 -11.32 -17.18
N ARG A 189 23.18 -12.06 -16.72
CA ARG A 189 22.95 -13.35 -16.07
C ARG A 189 22.23 -13.15 -14.73
N LEU A 190 22.70 -12.23 -13.88
CA LEU A 190 22.06 -11.95 -12.58
C LEU A 190 20.60 -11.53 -12.74
N ILE A 191 20.28 -10.66 -13.70
CA ILE A 191 18.92 -10.23 -13.99
C ILE A 191 18.04 -11.43 -14.37
N ARG A 192 18.53 -12.29 -15.29
CA ARG A 192 17.78 -13.50 -15.67
C ARG A 192 17.57 -14.46 -14.49
N ASP A 193 18.60 -14.66 -13.68
CA ASP A 193 18.53 -15.57 -12.52
C ASP A 193 17.54 -15.05 -11.48
N VAL A 194 17.58 -13.75 -11.13
CA VAL A 194 16.61 -13.12 -10.21
C VAL A 194 15.18 -13.27 -10.74
N ARG A 195 14.93 -12.97 -12.02
CA ARG A 195 13.61 -13.11 -12.63
C ARG A 195 13.11 -14.56 -12.60
N ALA A 196 13.99 -15.51 -12.91
CA ALA A 196 13.69 -16.94 -12.86
C ALA A 196 13.37 -17.40 -11.42
N HIS A 197 14.11 -16.90 -10.42
CA HIS A 197 13.86 -17.23 -9.01
C HIS A 197 12.52 -16.66 -8.53
N LEU A 198 12.20 -15.40 -8.84
CA LEU A 198 10.93 -14.80 -8.49
C LEU A 198 9.71 -15.46 -9.16
N ALA A 199 9.91 -16.22 -10.23
CA ALA A 199 8.84 -16.99 -10.87
C ALA A 199 8.61 -18.38 -10.25
N ARG A 200 9.42 -18.83 -9.28
CA ARG A 200 9.29 -20.15 -8.65
C ARG A 200 8.13 -20.17 -7.63
N SER A 201 7.65 -21.36 -7.33
CA SER A 201 6.60 -21.57 -6.32
C SER A 201 7.15 -21.49 -4.88
N SER A 202 8.46 -21.63 -4.67
CA SER A 202 9.13 -21.53 -3.37
C SER A 202 10.56 -21.06 -3.54
N LEU A 203 11.09 -20.41 -2.51
CA LEU A 203 12.46 -19.85 -2.49
C LEU A 203 13.29 -20.51 -1.35
N PRO A 204 14.08 -21.54 -1.64
CA PRO A 204 15.10 -22.04 -0.70
C PRO A 204 16.09 -20.93 -0.31
N ALA A 205 16.67 -21.02 0.88
CA ALA A 205 17.60 -20.01 1.43
C ALA A 205 18.77 -19.65 0.48
N ALA A 206 19.28 -20.61 -0.28
CA ALA A 206 20.35 -20.36 -1.26
C ALA A 206 19.88 -19.42 -2.38
N LEU A 207 18.66 -19.60 -2.91
CA LEU A 207 18.13 -18.73 -3.97
C LEU A 207 17.75 -17.34 -3.42
N VAL A 208 17.27 -17.25 -2.18
CA VAL A 208 17.07 -15.96 -1.52
C VAL A 208 18.40 -15.22 -1.39
N ALA A 209 19.47 -15.89 -0.96
CA ALA A 209 20.81 -15.29 -0.87
C ALA A 209 21.31 -14.80 -2.23
N GLU A 210 21.10 -15.54 -3.32
CA GLU A 210 21.46 -15.13 -4.68
C GLU A 210 20.69 -13.87 -5.10
N ILE A 211 19.38 -13.79 -4.82
CA ILE A 211 18.55 -12.60 -5.08
C ILE A 211 19.11 -11.40 -4.30
N LEU A 212 19.36 -11.57 -3.00
CA LEU A 212 19.85 -10.50 -2.14
C LEU A 212 21.21 -9.95 -2.62
N LEU A 213 22.13 -10.82 -2.97
CA LEU A 213 23.43 -10.42 -3.51
C LEU A 213 23.30 -9.68 -4.85
N ALA A 214 22.45 -10.19 -5.75
CA ALA A 214 22.25 -9.59 -7.07
C ALA A 214 21.62 -8.18 -6.99
N LEU A 215 20.63 -7.98 -6.09
CA LEU A 215 19.94 -6.70 -5.93
C LEU A 215 20.79 -5.60 -5.28
N ARG A 216 21.98 -5.89 -4.78
CA ARG A 216 22.95 -4.87 -4.34
C ARG A 216 23.54 -4.08 -5.51
N ASP A 217 23.62 -4.67 -6.69
CA ASP A 217 24.00 -3.94 -7.90
C ASP A 217 22.78 -3.13 -8.38
N THR A 218 22.91 -1.80 -8.33
CA THR A 218 21.85 -0.86 -8.70
C THR A 218 21.32 -1.11 -10.11
N ALA A 219 22.22 -1.39 -11.08
CA ALA A 219 21.80 -1.67 -12.45
C ALA A 219 21.00 -2.97 -12.57
N VAL A 220 21.36 -4.00 -11.79
CA VAL A 220 20.59 -5.25 -11.73
C VAL A 220 19.22 -4.99 -11.11
N ARG A 221 19.17 -4.29 -9.96
CA ARG A 221 17.95 -3.93 -9.27
C ARG A 221 16.99 -3.14 -10.18
N ASP A 222 17.49 -2.08 -10.82
CA ASP A 222 16.68 -1.19 -11.65
C ASP A 222 16.16 -1.91 -12.90
N THR A 223 17.00 -2.77 -13.50
CA THR A 223 16.57 -3.57 -14.66
C THR A 223 15.53 -4.63 -14.26
N VAL A 224 15.72 -5.31 -13.12
CA VAL A 224 14.72 -6.25 -12.58
C VAL A 224 13.40 -5.54 -12.31
N LEU A 225 13.44 -4.34 -11.69
CA LEU A 225 12.24 -3.52 -11.48
C LEU A 225 11.58 -3.16 -12.81
N TRP A 226 12.34 -2.67 -13.78
CA TRP A 226 11.82 -2.32 -15.09
C TRP A 226 11.13 -3.52 -15.75
N GLU A 227 11.74 -4.70 -15.73
CA GLU A 227 11.14 -5.92 -16.30
C GLU A 227 9.90 -6.36 -15.53
N LEU A 228 9.87 -6.29 -14.19
CA LEU A 228 8.68 -6.57 -13.38
C LEU A 228 7.53 -5.63 -13.72
N MET A 229 7.83 -4.37 -14.00
CA MET A 229 6.83 -3.38 -14.38
C MET A 229 6.24 -3.61 -15.79
N GLN A 230 6.91 -4.37 -16.66
CA GLN A 230 6.36 -4.78 -17.95
C GLN A 230 5.39 -5.98 -17.81
N ASP A 231 5.42 -6.70 -16.70
CA ASP A 231 4.48 -7.79 -16.45
C ASP A 231 3.04 -7.25 -16.33
N PRO A 232 2.02 -8.05 -16.69
CA PRO A 232 0.63 -7.66 -16.44
C PRO A 232 0.36 -7.56 -14.92
N PRO A 233 -0.69 -6.85 -14.48
CA PRO A 233 -0.99 -6.64 -13.06
C PRO A 233 -1.02 -7.90 -12.19
N ARG A 234 -1.43 -9.04 -12.74
CA ARG A 234 -1.35 -10.34 -12.04
C ARG A 234 0.10 -10.76 -11.76
N GLY A 235 1.02 -10.44 -12.64
CA GLY A 235 2.46 -10.69 -12.46
C GLY A 235 3.04 -9.86 -11.32
N TRP A 236 2.56 -8.63 -11.12
CA TRP A 236 2.98 -7.79 -9.98
C TRP A 236 2.61 -8.42 -8.64
N ALA A 237 1.42 -8.99 -8.52
CA ALA A 237 1.00 -9.68 -7.29
C ALA A 237 1.89 -10.89 -7.00
N VAL A 238 2.16 -11.73 -8.01
CA VAL A 238 3.06 -12.88 -7.87
C VAL A 238 4.48 -12.44 -7.51
N GLY A 239 5.01 -11.42 -8.19
CA GLY A 239 6.33 -10.86 -7.88
C GLY A 239 6.39 -10.28 -6.46
N ALA A 240 5.34 -9.59 -6.02
CA ALA A 240 5.25 -9.06 -4.66
C ALA A 240 5.22 -10.17 -3.61
N ASP A 241 4.47 -11.26 -3.83
CA ASP A 241 4.43 -12.38 -2.87
C ASP A 241 5.80 -13.05 -2.75
N ARG A 242 6.53 -13.22 -3.85
CA ARG A 242 7.90 -13.76 -3.81
C ARG A 242 8.89 -12.79 -3.14
N LEU A 243 8.80 -11.50 -3.43
CA LEU A 243 9.62 -10.50 -2.74
C LEU A 243 9.29 -10.42 -1.25
N ALA A 244 8.05 -10.63 -0.84
CA ALA A 244 7.70 -10.72 0.58
C ALA A 244 8.42 -11.89 1.28
N GLU A 245 8.55 -13.06 0.65
CA GLU A 245 9.37 -14.17 1.17
C GLU A 245 10.84 -13.76 1.31
N VAL A 246 11.40 -13.08 0.30
CA VAL A 246 12.78 -12.57 0.35
C VAL A 246 12.94 -11.57 1.50
N VAL A 247 12.04 -10.62 1.64
CA VAL A 247 12.06 -9.58 2.69
C VAL A 247 11.97 -10.16 4.09
N ARG A 248 11.15 -11.21 4.30
CA ARG A 248 11.05 -11.89 5.60
C ARG A 248 12.34 -12.57 6.04
N ALA A 249 13.13 -13.03 5.08
CA ALA A 249 14.34 -13.79 5.32
C ALA A 249 15.63 -12.95 5.15
N ALA A 250 15.52 -11.67 4.80
CA ALA A 250 16.68 -10.82 4.53
C ALA A 250 17.30 -10.26 5.81
N PRO A 251 18.62 -10.39 6.01
CA PRO A 251 19.35 -9.61 7.00
C PRO A 251 19.32 -8.13 6.67
N ASP A 252 19.43 -7.26 7.69
CA ASP A 252 19.28 -5.79 7.55
C ASP A 252 20.21 -5.20 6.48
N ASP A 253 21.47 -5.65 6.41
CA ASP A 253 22.47 -5.20 5.42
C ASP A 253 22.07 -5.47 3.96
N TYR A 254 21.04 -6.29 3.73
CA TYR A 254 20.56 -6.70 2.41
C TYR A 254 19.07 -6.36 2.20
N LEU A 255 18.41 -5.75 3.19
CA LEU A 255 16.95 -5.62 3.22
C LEU A 255 16.44 -4.50 2.33
N ALA A 256 17.13 -3.36 2.27
CA ALA A 256 16.61 -2.15 1.60
C ALA A 256 16.24 -2.37 0.12
N PRO A 257 17.06 -2.99 -0.74
CA PRO A 257 16.70 -3.20 -2.15
C PRO A 257 15.43 -4.07 -2.34
N PRO A 258 15.31 -5.30 -1.81
CA PRO A 258 14.14 -6.13 -2.03
C PRO A 258 12.88 -5.55 -1.37
N ALA A 259 12.99 -4.90 -0.21
CA ALA A 259 11.85 -4.26 0.46
C ALA A 259 11.31 -3.08 -0.36
N THR A 260 12.18 -2.32 -1.01
CA THR A 260 11.77 -1.23 -1.90
C THR A 260 11.09 -1.75 -3.17
N LEU A 261 11.61 -2.81 -3.79
CA LEU A 261 10.95 -3.45 -4.94
C LEU A 261 9.57 -3.98 -4.55
N LEU A 262 9.46 -4.62 -3.39
CA LEU A 262 8.19 -5.07 -2.84
C LEU A 262 7.21 -3.90 -2.66
N ALA A 263 7.67 -2.80 -2.07
CA ALA A 263 6.86 -1.61 -1.86
C ALA A 263 6.30 -1.08 -3.18
N ILE A 264 7.13 -0.99 -4.22
CA ILE A 264 6.69 -0.53 -5.54
C ILE A 264 5.63 -1.46 -6.13
N LEU A 265 5.82 -2.78 -6.11
CA LEU A 265 4.85 -3.73 -6.66
C LEU A 265 3.53 -3.72 -5.88
N ARG A 266 3.56 -3.62 -4.55
CA ARG A 266 2.35 -3.48 -3.71
C ARG A 266 1.62 -2.18 -4.04
N TRP A 267 2.33 -1.06 -4.13
CA TRP A 267 1.76 0.22 -4.52
C TRP A 267 1.12 0.18 -5.91
N GLN A 268 1.81 -0.38 -6.90
CA GLN A 268 1.29 -0.54 -8.26
C GLN A 268 0.06 -1.45 -8.34
N SER A 269 -0.06 -2.37 -7.40
CA SER A 269 -1.24 -3.25 -7.25
C SER A 269 -2.39 -2.58 -6.49
N GLY A 270 -2.21 -1.35 -5.99
CA GLY A 270 -3.20 -0.61 -5.20
C GLY A 270 -3.15 -0.90 -3.69
N ASP A 271 -2.16 -1.65 -3.21
CA ASP A 271 -1.97 -1.94 -1.79
C ASP A 271 -0.99 -0.95 -1.15
N GLY A 272 -1.46 0.28 -0.93
CA GLY A 272 -0.67 1.35 -0.32
C GLY A 272 -0.23 1.05 1.11
N THR A 273 -1.02 0.31 1.87
CA THR A 273 -0.71 -0.05 3.26
C THR A 273 0.52 -0.96 3.35
N ARG A 274 0.54 -2.05 2.57
CA ARG A 274 1.72 -2.93 2.54
C ARG A 274 2.90 -2.29 1.83
N ALA A 275 2.67 -1.42 0.86
CA ALA A 275 3.73 -0.60 0.27
C ALA A 275 4.42 0.27 1.31
N ALA A 276 3.67 1.03 2.10
CA ALA A 276 4.21 1.87 3.17
C ALA A 276 4.97 1.05 4.23
N ALA A 277 4.45 -0.12 4.63
CA ALA A 277 5.12 -1.00 5.57
C ALA A 277 6.46 -1.54 5.03
N ALA A 278 6.51 -1.94 3.77
CA ALA A 278 7.74 -2.40 3.13
C ALA A 278 8.76 -1.25 2.98
N THR A 279 8.30 -0.04 2.62
CA THR A 279 9.15 1.17 2.56
C THR A 279 9.73 1.51 3.92
N ALA A 280 8.92 1.49 4.98
CA ALA A 280 9.39 1.75 6.34
C ALA A 280 10.45 0.74 6.79
N ARG A 281 10.32 -0.53 6.42
CA ARG A 281 11.35 -1.55 6.69
C ARG A 281 12.65 -1.28 5.92
N ALA A 282 12.56 -0.85 4.66
CA ALA A 282 13.73 -0.49 3.87
C ALA A 282 14.49 0.68 4.50
N LEU A 283 13.78 1.73 4.90
CA LEU A 283 14.37 2.92 5.52
C LEU A 283 14.87 2.68 6.96
N ALA A 284 14.27 1.75 7.69
CA ALA A 284 14.77 1.33 9.01
C ALA A 284 16.12 0.61 8.90
N ALA A 285 16.31 -0.21 7.86
CA ALA A 285 17.57 -0.91 7.59
C ALA A 285 18.63 0.03 6.99
N GLU A 286 18.24 0.91 6.08
CA GLU A 286 19.13 1.86 5.40
C GLU A 286 18.44 3.24 5.26
N PRO A 287 18.59 4.15 6.24
CA PRO A 287 17.90 5.45 6.25
C PRO A 287 18.22 6.36 5.05
N THR A 288 19.34 6.12 4.38
CA THR A 288 19.80 6.91 3.22
C THR A 288 19.47 6.27 1.87
N TYR A 289 18.66 5.19 1.86
CA TYR A 289 18.32 4.49 0.63
C TYR A 289 17.38 5.31 -0.25
N THR A 290 17.95 5.98 -1.25
CA THR A 290 17.28 7.01 -2.07
C THR A 290 16.00 6.55 -2.75
N LEU A 291 15.96 5.29 -3.24
CA LEU A 291 14.75 4.78 -3.90
C LEU A 291 13.61 4.58 -2.89
N ALA A 292 13.90 4.10 -1.67
CA ALA A 292 12.88 3.97 -0.63
C ALA A 292 12.37 5.34 -0.18
N ASP A 293 13.25 6.33 0.01
CA ASP A 293 12.87 7.70 0.35
C ASP A 293 11.98 8.34 -0.74
N LEU A 294 12.27 8.08 -2.02
CA LEU A 294 11.41 8.53 -3.12
C LEU A 294 10.00 7.90 -3.03
N ILE A 295 9.91 6.59 -2.75
CA ILE A 295 8.62 5.89 -2.63
C ILE A 295 7.88 6.37 -1.38
N ASP A 296 8.56 6.55 -0.25
CA ASP A 296 7.95 7.06 0.98
C ASP A 296 7.29 8.43 0.74
N ARG A 297 8.02 9.36 0.16
CA ARG A 297 7.47 10.68 -0.22
C ARG A 297 6.31 10.58 -1.21
N SER A 298 6.39 9.66 -2.17
CA SER A 298 5.30 9.45 -3.14
C SER A 298 4.03 8.94 -2.47
N LEU A 299 4.17 8.01 -1.51
CA LEU A 299 3.05 7.50 -0.72
C LEU A 299 2.48 8.57 0.22
N ALA A 300 3.35 9.31 0.93
CA ALA A 300 2.95 10.38 1.85
C ALA A 300 2.19 11.51 1.15
N THR A 301 2.55 11.82 -0.11
CA THR A 301 1.84 12.82 -0.91
C THR A 301 0.60 12.27 -1.62
N GLY A 302 0.27 10.99 -1.47
CA GLY A 302 -0.87 10.38 -2.15
C GLY A 302 -0.70 10.29 -3.68
N LEU A 303 0.54 10.28 -4.18
CA LEU A 303 0.79 10.18 -5.62
C LEU A 303 0.16 8.90 -6.18
N HIS A 304 -0.66 9.04 -7.24
CA HIS A 304 -1.28 7.87 -7.85
C HIS A 304 -0.24 7.02 -8.58
N PRO A 305 -0.26 5.66 -8.42
CA PRO A 305 0.73 4.79 -9.03
C PRO A 305 0.81 4.89 -10.56
N ALA A 306 -0.28 5.25 -11.25
CA ALA A 306 -0.25 5.48 -12.69
C ALA A 306 0.62 6.69 -13.07
N THR A 307 0.58 7.78 -12.31
CA THR A 307 1.40 8.98 -12.56
C THR A 307 2.89 8.65 -12.44
N TRP A 308 3.25 7.80 -11.47
CA TRP A 308 4.62 7.32 -11.34
C TRP A 308 5.05 6.49 -12.57
N ARG A 309 4.19 5.59 -13.07
CA ARG A 309 4.46 4.82 -14.30
C ARG A 309 4.62 5.72 -15.54
N GLU A 310 3.76 6.72 -15.66
CA GLU A 310 3.84 7.70 -16.76
C GLU A 310 5.18 8.46 -16.74
N GLY A 311 5.66 8.84 -15.55
CA GLY A 311 6.97 9.46 -15.37
C GLY A 311 8.13 8.55 -15.79
N LEU A 312 7.97 7.24 -15.71
CA LEU A 312 8.98 6.26 -16.08
C LEU A 312 8.79 5.66 -17.49
N ALA A 313 7.72 6.02 -18.20
CA ALA A 313 7.37 5.42 -19.49
C ALA A 313 8.45 5.63 -20.59
N GLY A 314 9.30 6.64 -20.42
CA GLY A 314 10.43 6.90 -21.32
C GLY A 314 11.69 6.11 -21.03
N LEU A 315 11.78 5.44 -19.85
CA LEU A 315 12.96 4.65 -19.49
C LEU A 315 13.03 3.35 -20.30
N THR A 316 14.20 3.09 -20.82
CA THR A 316 14.49 1.84 -21.53
C THR A 316 15.22 0.84 -20.61
N ARG A 317 15.12 -0.44 -20.94
CA ARG A 317 15.88 -1.49 -20.24
C ARG A 317 17.38 -1.20 -20.23
N GLU A 318 17.91 -0.67 -21.32
CA GLU A 318 19.34 -0.38 -21.46
C GLU A 318 19.78 0.78 -20.57
N GLU A 319 18.94 1.79 -20.38
CA GLU A 319 19.23 2.88 -19.43
C GLU A 319 19.26 2.38 -17.99
N CYS A 320 18.28 1.55 -17.59
CA CYS A 320 18.29 0.90 -16.28
C CYS A 320 19.57 0.04 -16.07
N ARG A 321 19.99 -0.68 -17.11
CA ARG A 321 21.22 -1.52 -17.05
C ARG A 321 22.51 -0.71 -16.91
N ARG A 322 22.50 0.56 -17.27
CA ARG A 322 23.65 1.49 -17.13
C ARG A 322 23.62 2.29 -15.84
N SER A 323 22.58 2.17 -15.01
CA SER A 323 22.53 2.86 -13.71
C SER A 323 23.78 2.53 -12.89
N ALA A 324 24.39 3.56 -12.31
CA ALA A 324 25.65 3.47 -11.57
C ALA A 324 25.39 3.39 -10.07
#